data_f13ef5a44007eedff2e57f495bd5e1fa
#
_entry.id   f13ef5a44007eedff2e57f495bd5e1fa
#
_cell.length_a   1.000
_cell.length_b   1.000
_cell.length_c   1.000
_cell.angle_alpha   90.00
_cell.angle_beta   90.00
_cell.angle_gamma   90.00
#
_symmetry.space_group_name_H-M   'P 1'
#
loop_
_entity.id
_entity.type
_entity.pdbx_description
1 polymer ?
#
loop_
_entity_poly.entity_id
_entity_poly.type
_entity_poly.pdbx_seq_one_letter_code
_entity_poly.pdbx_strand_id
1 'polypeptide(L)'
;MKLLVYGAGVCGSLFSARLHEAGLDVSLLARGERLASLRRHGVQLADGDGTAVRRVPVPVVEHPAGGYDLTAVLVRTHQVDAVLESLAGLEGDVLFLHNWAAGAEPLGEAIGHERVLLGFPPALAAGTMDGDVVRPRATTFMTRRVPMPIGEPDGRTTQRLERIVREFRTAGINAKAEPRMDAWLKTHAAFEVPLGQEVHAAGGPVALADDPDAVRGMLHLVRQNLAAMPTSPVPRTFAALQTLPEGLLVALLRRFLRSPTAVNSGLSNASPATVAELGRLAEQMRAHAKVR
;
A
#
# COMPACT_ATOMS: atom_id res chain seq x y z
N MET A 1 -6.38 12.57 -18.42
CA MET A 1 -5.10 12.39 -17.69
C MET A 1 -4.49 11.07 -18.15
N LYS A 2 -3.27 11.09 -18.68
CA LYS A 2 -2.54 9.90 -19.13
C LYS A 2 -1.77 9.31 -17.95
N LEU A 3 -2.08 8.08 -17.61
CA LEU A 3 -1.60 7.40 -16.40
C LEU A 3 -0.61 6.27 -16.73
N LEU A 4 0.47 6.18 -15.97
CA LEU A 4 1.31 5.00 -15.92
C LEU A 4 1.15 4.32 -14.55
N VAL A 5 0.81 3.04 -14.54
CA VAL A 5 0.91 2.19 -13.36
C VAL A 5 2.26 1.49 -13.39
N TYR A 6 3.15 1.84 -12.48
CA TYR A 6 4.49 1.28 -12.38
C TYR A 6 4.51 0.13 -11.38
N GLY A 7 4.58 -1.10 -11.90
CA GLY A 7 4.57 -2.33 -11.11
C GLY A 7 3.37 -3.23 -11.40
N ALA A 8 3.60 -4.35 -12.10
CA ALA A 8 2.59 -5.30 -12.55
C ALA A 8 2.35 -6.47 -11.55
N GLY A 9 2.55 -6.21 -10.26
CA GLY A 9 2.16 -7.13 -9.18
C GLY A 9 0.65 -7.16 -8.97
N VAL A 10 0.21 -7.76 -7.86
CA VAL A 10 -1.22 -7.85 -7.50
C VAL A 10 -1.88 -6.48 -7.48
N CYS A 11 -1.34 -5.56 -6.67
CA CYS A 11 -1.91 -4.22 -6.50
C CYS A 11 -1.96 -3.44 -7.82
N GLY A 12 -0.86 -3.41 -8.57
CA GLY A 12 -0.80 -2.66 -9.84
C GLY A 12 -1.70 -3.26 -10.92
N SER A 13 -1.80 -4.59 -10.99
CA SER A 13 -2.72 -5.26 -11.91
C SER A 13 -4.19 -4.93 -11.60
N LEU A 14 -4.60 -5.00 -10.33
CA LEU A 14 -5.96 -4.67 -9.92
C LEU A 14 -6.28 -3.18 -10.11
N PHE A 15 -5.32 -2.32 -9.78
CA PHE A 15 -5.47 -0.88 -9.90
C PHE A 15 -5.59 -0.45 -11.37
N SER A 16 -4.67 -0.92 -12.23
CA SER A 16 -4.70 -0.60 -13.66
C SER A 16 -5.94 -1.14 -14.37
N ALA A 17 -6.36 -2.37 -14.04
CA ALA A 17 -7.58 -2.94 -14.59
C ALA A 17 -8.81 -2.09 -14.21
N ARG A 18 -8.90 -1.65 -12.96
CA ARG A 18 -10.00 -0.80 -12.49
C ARG A 18 -10.04 0.55 -13.19
N LEU A 19 -8.88 1.19 -13.38
CA LEU A 19 -8.77 2.46 -14.09
C LEU A 19 -9.15 2.30 -15.56
N HIS A 20 -8.69 1.23 -16.21
CA HIS A 20 -8.99 0.94 -17.60
C HIS A 20 -10.48 0.68 -17.83
N GLU A 21 -11.12 -0.13 -16.97
CA GLU A 21 -12.57 -0.40 -17.04
C GLU A 21 -13.42 0.86 -16.81
N ALA A 22 -12.89 1.85 -16.11
CA ALA A 22 -13.53 3.15 -15.94
C ALA A 22 -13.27 4.12 -17.11
N GLY A 23 -12.56 3.68 -18.16
CA GLY A 23 -12.30 4.46 -19.36
C GLY A 23 -11.17 5.49 -19.24
N LEU A 24 -10.30 5.37 -18.21
CA LEU A 24 -9.13 6.23 -18.10
C LEU A 24 -8.01 5.75 -19.06
N ASP A 25 -7.24 6.71 -19.58
CA ASP A 25 -6.03 6.44 -20.38
C ASP A 25 -4.91 5.94 -19.46
N VAL A 26 -4.79 4.63 -19.32
CA VAL A 26 -3.84 3.99 -18.41
C VAL A 26 -3.00 2.95 -19.13
N SER A 27 -1.69 2.95 -18.84
CA SER A 27 -0.75 1.90 -19.23
C SER A 27 -0.18 1.22 -17.99
N LEU A 28 0.08 -0.09 -18.10
CA LEU A 28 0.71 -0.90 -17.04
C LEU A 28 2.15 -1.23 -17.44
N LEU A 29 3.13 -0.85 -16.62
CA LEU A 29 4.52 -1.21 -16.84
C LEU A 29 4.80 -2.61 -16.28
N ALA A 30 5.30 -3.48 -17.14
CA ALA A 30 5.71 -4.84 -16.80
C ALA A 30 7.02 -5.21 -17.48
N ARG A 31 7.72 -6.21 -16.97
CA ARG A 31 8.98 -6.72 -17.54
C ARG A 31 8.98 -8.26 -17.57
N GLY A 32 9.89 -8.83 -18.38
CA GLY A 32 10.14 -10.27 -18.46
C GLY A 32 8.89 -11.11 -18.76
N GLU A 33 8.74 -12.24 -18.08
CA GLU A 33 7.63 -13.18 -18.29
C GLU A 33 6.26 -12.55 -18.02
N ARG A 34 6.18 -11.69 -17.01
CA ARG A 34 4.94 -10.97 -16.69
C ARG A 34 4.47 -10.06 -17.84
N LEU A 35 5.42 -9.38 -18.51
CA LEU A 35 5.12 -8.59 -19.70
C LEU A 35 4.60 -9.48 -20.84
N ALA A 36 5.27 -10.60 -21.09
CA ALA A 36 4.88 -11.53 -22.15
C ALA A 36 3.46 -12.10 -21.90
N SER A 37 3.15 -12.44 -20.68
CA SER A 37 1.80 -12.91 -20.27
C SER A 37 0.74 -11.82 -20.45
N LEU A 38 1.00 -10.61 -19.95
CA LEU A 38 0.07 -9.49 -20.05
C LEU A 38 -0.19 -9.06 -21.49
N ARG A 39 0.82 -9.10 -22.37
CA ARG A 39 0.65 -8.84 -23.81
C ARG A 39 -0.25 -9.86 -24.50
N ARG A 40 -0.17 -11.15 -24.09
CA ARG A 40 -0.97 -12.23 -24.67
C ARG A 40 -2.40 -12.29 -24.13
N HIS A 41 -2.56 -12.02 -22.85
CA HIS A 41 -3.80 -12.34 -22.12
C HIS A 41 -4.46 -11.14 -21.47
N GLY A 42 -3.81 -9.97 -21.43
CA GLY A 42 -4.24 -8.85 -20.60
C GLY A 42 -4.08 -9.16 -19.10
N VAL A 43 -4.66 -8.35 -18.25
CA VAL A 43 -4.73 -8.60 -16.81
C VAL A 43 -5.80 -9.67 -16.57
N GLN A 44 -5.40 -10.82 -16.06
CA GLN A 44 -6.28 -11.94 -15.74
C GLN A 44 -6.75 -11.83 -14.29
N LEU A 45 -8.06 -11.73 -14.09
CA LEU A 45 -8.69 -11.57 -12.78
C LEU A 45 -9.65 -12.74 -12.53
N ALA A 46 -9.40 -13.49 -11.45
CA ALA A 46 -10.35 -14.50 -11.01
C ALA A 46 -11.61 -13.85 -10.45
N ASP A 47 -12.77 -14.43 -10.73
CA ASP A 47 -14.03 -14.03 -10.09
C ASP A 47 -14.02 -14.38 -8.60
N GLY A 48 -14.99 -13.83 -7.85
CA GLY A 48 -15.01 -13.91 -6.39
C GLY A 48 -15.03 -15.34 -5.82
N ASP A 49 -15.56 -16.32 -6.54
CA ASP A 49 -15.53 -17.74 -6.22
C ASP A 49 -14.34 -18.49 -6.86
N GLY A 50 -13.57 -17.82 -7.72
CA GLY A 50 -12.41 -18.38 -8.40
C GLY A 50 -12.72 -19.35 -9.54
N THR A 51 -14.01 -19.51 -9.95
CA THR A 51 -14.44 -20.47 -10.97
C THR A 51 -14.23 -19.95 -12.39
N ALA A 52 -14.27 -18.64 -12.59
CA ALA A 52 -14.04 -18.00 -13.88
C ALA A 52 -12.88 -16.99 -13.82
N VAL A 53 -12.24 -16.78 -14.96
CA VAL A 53 -11.17 -15.78 -15.13
C VAL A 53 -11.58 -14.82 -16.23
N ARG A 54 -11.76 -13.56 -15.87
CA ARG A 54 -11.96 -12.48 -16.84
C ARG A 54 -10.65 -11.83 -17.21
N ARG A 55 -10.58 -11.28 -18.42
CA ARG A 55 -9.40 -10.62 -18.96
C ARG A 55 -9.68 -9.15 -19.18
N VAL A 56 -8.79 -8.28 -18.71
CA VAL A 56 -8.90 -6.83 -18.91
C VAL A 56 -7.74 -6.41 -19.82
N PRO A 57 -8.01 -5.86 -21.02
CA PRO A 57 -6.98 -5.54 -22.02
C PRO A 57 -6.28 -4.21 -21.71
N VAL A 58 -5.69 -4.09 -20.52
CA VAL A 58 -4.90 -2.91 -20.15
C VAL A 58 -3.70 -2.80 -21.09
N PRO A 59 -3.44 -1.63 -21.73
CA PRO A 59 -2.21 -1.39 -22.47
C PRO A 59 -0.96 -1.64 -21.63
N VAL A 60 0.01 -2.40 -22.17
CA VAL A 60 1.20 -2.82 -21.42
C VAL A 60 2.45 -2.27 -22.09
N VAL A 61 3.32 -1.65 -21.29
CA VAL A 61 4.60 -1.08 -21.73
C VAL A 61 5.76 -1.73 -20.99
N GLU A 62 6.88 -1.90 -21.68
CA GLU A 62 8.14 -2.42 -21.11
C GLU A 62 9.05 -1.29 -20.68
N HIS A 63 9.16 -0.30 -21.55
CA HIS A 63 9.88 0.94 -21.31
C HIS A 63 8.87 2.07 -21.38
N PRO A 64 8.72 2.85 -20.30
CA PRO A 64 7.83 3.99 -20.34
C PRO A 64 8.41 5.02 -21.30
N ALA A 65 7.66 5.34 -22.35
CA ALA A 65 8.02 6.35 -23.35
C ALA A 65 6.90 7.37 -23.50
N GLY A 66 7.26 8.63 -23.65
CA GLY A 66 6.32 9.74 -23.78
C GLY A 66 5.85 10.31 -22.45
N GLY A 67 5.20 11.47 -22.52
CA GLY A 67 4.70 12.18 -21.35
C GLY A 67 3.52 11.45 -20.71
N TYR A 68 3.64 11.16 -19.41
CA TYR A 68 2.55 10.78 -18.54
C TYR A 68 2.23 11.96 -17.63
N ASP A 69 0.95 12.23 -17.42
CA ASP A 69 0.55 13.26 -16.44
C ASP A 69 0.81 12.77 -15.00
N LEU A 70 0.65 11.45 -14.79
CA LEU A 70 0.83 10.82 -13.48
C LEU A 70 1.40 9.41 -13.62
N THR A 71 2.45 9.12 -12.88
CA THR A 71 2.98 7.76 -12.65
C THR A 71 2.58 7.28 -11.24
N ALA A 72 1.73 6.26 -11.16
CA ALA A 72 1.37 5.60 -9.90
C ALA A 72 2.30 4.43 -9.64
N VAL A 73 3.13 4.52 -8.60
CA VAL A 73 4.16 3.53 -8.24
C VAL A 73 3.59 2.53 -7.24
N LEU A 74 3.39 1.29 -7.68
CA LEU A 74 2.84 0.19 -6.88
C LEU A 74 3.84 -0.96 -6.77
N VAL A 75 5.05 -0.66 -6.35
CA VAL A 75 6.09 -1.63 -6.01
C VAL A 75 6.16 -1.80 -4.48
N ARG A 76 6.81 -2.85 -4.00
CA ARG A 76 7.05 -3.03 -2.56
C ARG A 76 8.13 -2.08 -2.06
N THR A 77 8.07 -1.70 -0.78
CA THR A 77 8.99 -0.74 -0.15
C THR A 77 10.48 -1.06 -0.42
N HIS A 78 10.88 -2.33 -0.33
CA HIS A 78 12.26 -2.74 -0.58
C HIS A 78 12.68 -2.69 -2.07
N GLN A 79 11.75 -2.44 -2.99
CA GLN A 79 12.01 -2.31 -4.43
C GLN A 79 12.08 -0.85 -4.89
N VAL A 80 11.75 0.10 -4.03
CA VAL A 80 11.63 1.53 -4.39
C VAL A 80 12.95 2.07 -4.91
N ASP A 81 14.05 1.84 -4.19
CA ASP A 81 15.37 2.37 -4.55
C ASP A 81 15.80 1.93 -5.98
N ALA A 82 15.45 0.69 -6.37
CA ALA A 82 15.78 0.13 -7.68
C ALA A 82 15.00 0.74 -8.86
N VAL A 83 13.94 1.50 -8.59
CA VAL A 83 13.10 2.11 -9.63
C VAL A 83 13.23 3.63 -9.72
N LEU A 84 13.89 4.28 -8.76
CA LEU A 84 14.02 5.73 -8.69
C LEU A 84 14.70 6.32 -9.93
N GLU A 85 15.79 5.73 -10.42
CA GLU A 85 16.49 6.19 -11.63
C GLU A 85 15.55 6.17 -12.86
N SER A 86 14.77 5.10 -13.01
CA SER A 86 13.79 5.00 -14.09
C SER A 86 12.66 6.03 -13.94
N LEU A 87 12.24 6.36 -12.72
CA LEU A 87 11.23 7.37 -12.44
C LEU A 87 11.76 8.79 -12.67
N ALA A 88 13.04 9.05 -12.37
CA ALA A 88 13.67 10.33 -12.63
C ALA A 88 13.67 10.70 -14.14
N GLY A 89 13.80 9.70 -14.99
CA GLY A 89 13.74 9.88 -16.46
C GLY A 89 12.34 10.10 -17.04
N LEU A 90 11.27 10.02 -16.24
CA LEU A 90 9.90 10.27 -16.67
C LEU A 90 9.48 11.70 -16.39
N GLU A 91 8.52 12.19 -17.19
CA GLU A 91 7.83 13.46 -16.96
C GLU A 91 6.59 13.27 -16.05
N GLY A 92 6.02 14.37 -15.59
CA GLY A 92 4.78 14.42 -14.82
C GLY A 92 4.94 14.09 -13.34
N ASP A 93 3.82 14.03 -12.64
CA ASP A 93 3.75 13.75 -11.22
C ASP A 93 4.01 12.27 -10.92
N VAL A 94 4.58 11.98 -9.73
CA VAL A 94 4.82 10.60 -9.27
C VAL A 94 4.12 10.37 -7.94
N LEU A 95 3.14 9.47 -7.94
CA LEU A 95 2.39 9.09 -6.76
C LEU A 95 2.88 7.74 -6.25
N PHE A 96 3.53 7.73 -5.09
CA PHE A 96 3.99 6.53 -4.43
C PHE A 96 2.87 5.90 -3.61
N LEU A 97 2.42 4.73 -4.04
CA LEU A 97 1.30 3.97 -3.45
C LEU A 97 1.81 2.67 -2.83
N HIS A 98 2.48 2.78 -1.70
CA HIS A 98 3.03 1.64 -0.95
C HIS A 98 3.29 2.02 0.52
N ASN A 99 3.68 1.04 1.32
CA ASN A 99 4.20 1.30 2.66
C ASN A 99 5.48 2.15 2.57
N TRP A 100 5.56 3.24 3.36
CA TRP A 100 6.74 4.09 3.37
C TRP A 100 6.84 4.86 4.69
N ALA A 101 7.98 4.78 5.37
CA ALA A 101 8.21 5.46 6.63
C ALA A 101 9.41 6.42 6.61
N ALA A 102 10.15 6.51 5.49
CA ALA A 102 11.33 7.35 5.37
C ALA A 102 11.04 8.84 5.10
N GLY A 103 9.77 9.24 4.96
CA GLY A 103 9.42 10.60 4.55
C GLY A 103 9.57 10.83 3.05
N ALA A 104 9.24 12.03 2.59
CA ALA A 104 9.29 12.35 1.15
C ALA A 104 10.68 12.76 0.66
N GLU A 105 11.58 13.15 1.57
CA GLU A 105 12.89 13.72 1.22
C GLU A 105 13.72 12.81 0.29
N PRO A 106 13.96 11.52 0.61
CA PRO A 106 14.76 10.66 -0.27
C PRO A 106 14.13 10.45 -1.66
N LEU A 107 12.80 10.52 -1.75
CA LEU A 107 12.08 10.41 -3.01
C LEU A 107 12.26 11.71 -3.83
N GLY A 108 12.13 12.88 -3.17
CA GLY A 108 12.30 14.18 -3.79
C GLY A 108 13.72 14.43 -4.30
N GLU A 109 14.73 14.03 -3.54
CA GLU A 109 16.14 14.09 -3.96
C GLU A 109 16.38 13.28 -5.25
N ALA A 110 15.71 12.13 -5.40
CA ALA A 110 15.89 11.25 -6.54
C ALA A 110 15.14 11.68 -7.80
N ILE A 111 13.92 12.22 -7.68
CA ILE A 111 13.04 12.45 -8.83
C ILE A 111 12.55 13.89 -9.01
N GLY A 112 12.91 14.81 -8.10
CA GLY A 112 12.39 16.19 -8.00
C GLY A 112 11.27 16.30 -6.97
N HIS A 113 11.46 17.17 -5.97
CA HIS A 113 10.53 17.34 -4.83
C HIS A 113 9.12 17.76 -5.26
N GLU A 114 9.05 18.60 -6.29
CA GLU A 114 7.79 19.12 -6.84
C GLU A 114 6.93 18.05 -7.49
N ARG A 115 7.52 16.91 -7.86
CA ARG A 115 6.82 15.80 -8.55
C ARG A 115 6.24 14.77 -7.58
N VAL A 116 6.74 14.72 -6.34
CA VAL A 116 6.37 13.69 -5.36
C VAL A 116 4.97 13.90 -4.82
N LEU A 117 4.20 12.83 -4.82
CA LEU A 117 2.95 12.66 -4.07
C LEU A 117 3.06 11.35 -3.28
N LEU A 118 2.50 11.35 -2.09
CA LEU A 118 2.45 10.18 -1.22
C LEU A 118 1.02 9.63 -1.16
N GLY A 119 0.87 8.33 -1.02
CA GLY A 119 -0.42 7.70 -0.87
C GLY A 119 -0.33 6.26 -0.38
N PHE A 120 -1.48 5.64 -0.18
CA PHE A 120 -1.56 4.23 0.19
C PHE A 120 -2.52 3.50 -0.76
N PRO A 121 -2.23 2.24 -1.16
CA PRO A 121 -3.06 1.54 -2.13
C PRO A 121 -4.51 1.38 -1.65
N PRO A 122 -5.50 1.46 -2.54
CA PRO A 122 -6.88 1.24 -2.14
C PRO A 122 -7.11 -0.23 -1.72
N ALA A 123 -7.99 -0.44 -0.75
CA ALA A 123 -8.31 -1.77 -0.25
C ALA A 123 -8.79 -2.75 -1.37
N LEU A 124 -9.40 -2.21 -2.43
CA LEU A 124 -9.82 -2.97 -3.61
C LEU A 124 -8.65 -3.49 -4.47
N ALA A 125 -7.43 -2.96 -4.28
CA ALA A 125 -6.22 -3.44 -4.96
C ALA A 125 -5.52 -4.57 -4.19
N ALA A 126 -6.12 -5.09 -3.13
CA ALA A 126 -5.58 -6.21 -2.37
C ALA A 126 -6.02 -7.57 -2.96
N GLY A 127 -5.15 -8.55 -2.88
CA GLY A 127 -5.40 -9.89 -3.41
C GLY A 127 -4.17 -10.78 -3.34
N THR A 128 -4.22 -11.89 -4.05
CA THR A 128 -3.11 -12.82 -4.25
C THR A 128 -2.88 -13.05 -5.75
N MET A 129 -1.75 -13.64 -6.10
CA MET A 129 -1.44 -14.03 -7.48
C MET A 129 -1.13 -15.53 -7.50
N ASP A 130 -1.78 -16.23 -8.40
CA ASP A 130 -1.60 -17.66 -8.66
C ASP A 130 -1.18 -17.82 -10.13
N GLY A 131 0.10 -18.08 -10.36
CA GLY A 131 0.69 -17.92 -11.68
C GLY A 131 0.50 -16.49 -12.20
N ASP A 132 -0.19 -16.33 -13.32
CA ASP A 132 -0.52 -15.04 -13.93
C ASP A 132 -1.91 -14.50 -13.58
N VAL A 133 -2.71 -15.30 -12.87
CA VAL A 133 -4.07 -14.93 -12.48
C VAL A 133 -4.06 -14.20 -11.14
N VAL A 134 -4.56 -13.00 -11.13
CA VAL A 134 -4.76 -12.22 -9.90
C VAL A 134 -6.12 -12.60 -9.30
N ARG A 135 -6.12 -12.98 -8.03
CA ARG A 135 -7.31 -13.25 -7.23
C ARG A 135 -7.59 -12.06 -6.32
N PRO A 136 -8.57 -11.20 -6.68
CA PRO A 136 -8.93 -10.07 -5.84
C PRO A 136 -9.41 -10.57 -4.47
N ARG A 137 -9.04 -9.85 -3.42
CA ARG A 137 -9.65 -10.08 -2.11
C ARG A 137 -11.13 -9.68 -2.14
N ALA A 138 -11.99 -10.50 -1.55
CA ALA A 138 -13.38 -10.14 -1.39
C ALA A 138 -13.53 -8.81 -0.66
N THR A 139 -14.18 -7.84 -1.31
CA THR A 139 -14.43 -6.53 -0.72
C THR A 139 -15.76 -6.54 0.00
N THR A 140 -15.76 -6.27 1.30
CA THR A 140 -16.96 -6.06 2.08
C THR A 140 -17.46 -4.62 1.89
N PHE A 141 -18.71 -4.35 2.31
CA PHE A 141 -19.23 -2.99 2.37
C PHE A 141 -18.32 -2.03 3.18
N MET A 142 -17.71 -2.54 4.25
CA MET A 142 -16.80 -1.77 5.09
C MET A 142 -15.49 -1.46 4.38
N THR A 143 -14.87 -2.44 3.72
CA THR A 143 -13.60 -2.22 3.01
C THR A 143 -13.72 -1.28 1.81
N ARG A 144 -14.89 -1.25 1.15
CA ARG A 144 -15.18 -0.27 0.09
C ARG A 144 -15.26 1.17 0.59
N ARG A 145 -15.56 1.37 1.88
CA ARG A 145 -15.61 2.69 2.52
C ARG A 145 -14.27 3.17 3.05
N VAL A 146 -13.29 2.28 3.19
CA VAL A 146 -11.93 2.70 3.58
C VAL A 146 -11.39 3.62 2.48
N PRO A 147 -11.06 4.87 2.82
CA PRO A 147 -10.52 5.79 1.83
C PRO A 147 -9.11 5.36 1.42
N MET A 148 -8.78 5.62 0.15
CA MET A 148 -7.43 5.65 -0.35
C MET A 148 -6.84 7.04 -0.07
N PRO A 149 -5.97 7.20 0.93
CA PRO A 149 -5.40 8.50 1.24
C PRO A 149 -4.31 8.86 0.22
N ILE A 150 -4.31 10.12 -0.20
CA ILE A 150 -3.29 10.71 -1.07
C ILE A 150 -2.98 12.10 -0.55
N GLY A 151 -1.71 12.51 -0.52
CA GLY A 151 -1.34 13.84 -0.06
C GLY A 151 -0.09 14.38 -0.70
N GLU A 152 0.03 15.70 -0.65
CA GLU A 152 1.28 16.40 -0.89
C GLU A 152 2.22 16.20 0.30
N PRO A 153 3.54 16.13 0.08
CA PRO A 153 4.50 16.01 1.18
C PRO A 153 4.42 17.12 2.21
N ASP A 154 4.08 18.33 1.79
CA ASP A 154 3.96 19.53 2.63
C ASP A 154 2.57 19.73 3.25
N GLY A 155 1.63 18.83 2.95
CA GLY A 155 0.28 18.85 3.49
C GLY A 155 -0.69 19.81 2.82
N ARG A 156 -0.26 20.55 1.78
CA ARG A 156 -1.16 21.46 1.05
C ARG A 156 -2.17 20.70 0.21
N THR A 157 -3.31 21.31 -0.03
CA THR A 157 -4.28 20.84 -1.03
C THR A 157 -4.04 21.62 -2.32
N THR A 158 -3.45 20.96 -3.32
CA THR A 158 -3.10 21.56 -4.61
C THR A 158 -4.12 21.18 -5.67
N GLN A 159 -4.16 21.93 -6.77
CA GLN A 159 -5.03 21.62 -7.91
C GLN A 159 -4.71 20.23 -8.51
N ARG A 160 -3.42 19.83 -8.55
CA ARG A 160 -3.04 18.50 -9.04
C ARG A 160 -3.59 17.39 -8.12
N LEU A 161 -3.48 17.55 -6.80
CA LEU A 161 -4.03 16.59 -5.84
C LEU A 161 -5.55 16.46 -5.99
N GLU A 162 -6.27 17.58 -6.11
CA GLU A 162 -7.72 17.57 -6.32
C GLU A 162 -8.11 16.89 -7.64
N ARG A 163 -7.34 17.14 -8.72
CA ARG A 163 -7.54 16.48 -10.02
C ARG A 163 -7.36 14.99 -9.90
N ILE A 164 -6.27 14.52 -9.30
CA ILE A 164 -5.96 13.08 -9.11
C ILE A 164 -7.07 12.41 -8.29
N VAL A 165 -7.45 13.00 -7.16
CA VAL A 165 -8.52 12.47 -6.30
C VAL A 165 -9.84 12.36 -7.07
N ARG A 166 -10.19 13.36 -7.88
CA ARG A 166 -11.40 13.35 -8.70
C ARG A 166 -11.36 12.24 -9.75
N GLU A 167 -10.26 12.10 -10.50
CA GLU A 167 -10.07 11.07 -11.52
C GLU A 167 -10.21 9.66 -10.92
N PHE A 168 -9.60 9.41 -9.77
CA PHE A 168 -9.73 8.11 -9.11
C PHE A 168 -11.14 7.84 -8.60
N ARG A 169 -11.86 8.88 -8.15
CA ARG A 169 -13.27 8.74 -7.77
C ARG A 169 -14.17 8.39 -8.95
N THR A 170 -13.92 8.92 -10.13
CA THR A 170 -14.67 8.50 -11.34
C THR A 170 -14.47 7.03 -11.67
N ALA A 171 -13.31 6.47 -11.34
CA ALA A 171 -13.04 5.04 -11.45
C ALA A 171 -13.62 4.19 -10.30
N GLY A 172 -14.44 4.78 -9.42
CA GLY A 172 -15.04 4.11 -8.28
C GLY A 172 -14.04 3.77 -7.17
N ILE A 173 -12.89 4.44 -7.13
CA ILE A 173 -11.91 4.34 -6.05
C ILE A 173 -12.24 5.43 -5.03
N ASN A 174 -12.40 5.06 -3.76
CA ASN A 174 -12.70 6.02 -2.68
C ASN A 174 -11.44 6.84 -2.31
N ALA A 175 -10.91 7.62 -3.26
CA ALA A 175 -9.73 8.46 -3.02
C ALA A 175 -10.08 9.68 -2.17
N LYS A 176 -9.18 10.06 -1.25
CA LYS A 176 -9.34 11.21 -0.35
C LYS A 176 -8.01 11.93 -0.16
N ALA A 177 -8.03 13.25 -0.21
CA ALA A 177 -6.87 14.05 0.19
C ALA A 177 -6.62 13.90 1.70
N GLU A 178 -5.37 13.62 2.06
CA GLU A 178 -4.89 13.51 3.44
C GLU A 178 -3.72 14.51 3.64
N PRO A 179 -3.95 15.62 4.33
CA PRO A 179 -2.92 16.66 4.48
C PRO A 179 -1.75 16.24 5.38
N ARG A 180 -1.90 15.15 6.14
CA ARG A 180 -0.84 14.60 6.98
C ARG A 180 -0.42 13.22 6.50
N MET A 181 -0.21 13.09 5.16
CA MET A 181 0.04 11.79 4.55
C MET A 181 1.32 11.12 5.07
N ASP A 182 2.38 11.88 5.32
CA ASP A 182 3.61 11.36 5.94
C ASP A 182 3.33 10.77 7.34
N ALA A 183 2.59 11.50 8.19
CA ALA A 183 2.20 11.00 9.50
C ALA A 183 1.28 9.77 9.41
N TRP A 184 0.41 9.73 8.39
CA TRP A 184 -0.45 8.58 8.12
C TRP A 184 0.38 7.33 7.80
N LEU A 185 1.33 7.43 6.88
CA LEU A 185 2.22 6.32 6.49
C LEU A 185 3.08 5.84 7.66
N LYS A 186 3.64 6.75 8.45
CA LYS A 186 4.42 6.41 9.65
C LYS A 186 3.56 5.74 10.72
N THR A 187 2.31 6.20 10.92
CA THR A 187 1.36 5.56 11.86
C THR A 187 1.03 4.14 11.40
N HIS A 188 0.78 3.97 10.11
CA HIS A 188 0.51 2.66 9.52
C HIS A 188 1.68 1.71 9.73
N ALA A 189 2.90 2.14 9.42
CA ALA A 189 4.11 1.35 9.62
C ALA A 189 4.36 1.02 11.09
N ALA A 190 4.11 1.98 12.01
CA ALA A 190 4.26 1.78 13.45
C ALA A 190 3.39 0.65 14.01
N PHE A 191 2.24 0.40 13.39
CA PHE A 191 1.32 -0.69 13.72
C PHE A 191 1.62 -1.95 12.88
N GLU A 192 1.79 -1.81 11.57
CA GLU A 192 1.91 -2.95 10.65
C GLU A 192 3.21 -3.74 10.86
N VAL A 193 4.32 -3.07 11.15
CA VAL A 193 5.60 -3.75 11.31
C VAL A 193 5.59 -4.73 12.50
N PRO A 194 5.26 -4.32 13.74
CA PRO A 194 5.16 -5.27 14.85
C PRO A 194 4.10 -6.36 14.61
N LEU A 195 2.94 -5.97 14.09
CA LEU A 195 1.87 -6.92 13.81
C LEU A 195 2.31 -7.98 12.80
N GLY A 196 2.90 -7.58 11.67
CA GLY A 196 3.35 -8.50 10.64
C GLY A 196 4.47 -9.42 11.12
N GLN A 197 5.44 -8.89 11.86
CA GLN A 197 6.54 -9.67 12.42
C GLN A 197 6.05 -10.73 13.40
N GLU A 198 5.17 -10.37 14.35
CA GLU A 198 4.64 -11.30 15.34
C GLU A 198 3.68 -12.33 14.73
N VAL A 199 2.86 -11.95 13.76
CA VAL A 199 2.01 -12.90 13.03
C VAL A 199 2.88 -13.93 12.28
N HIS A 200 4.00 -13.49 11.71
CA HIS A 200 4.95 -14.38 11.06
C HIS A 200 5.62 -15.32 12.04
N ALA A 201 6.13 -14.78 13.15
CA ALA A 201 6.81 -15.56 14.20
C ALA A 201 5.89 -16.64 14.81
N ALA A 202 4.60 -16.29 14.99
CA ALA A 202 3.60 -17.21 15.52
C ALA A 202 3.08 -18.24 14.50
N GLY A 203 3.37 -18.07 13.20
CA GLY A 203 2.84 -18.93 12.14
C GLY A 203 1.41 -18.58 11.68
N GLY A 204 0.91 -17.41 12.05
CA GLY A 204 -0.37 -16.88 11.59
C GLY A 204 -1.13 -16.08 12.63
N PRO A 205 -2.17 -15.32 12.20
CA PRO A 205 -2.88 -14.41 13.08
C PRO A 205 -3.66 -15.15 14.19
N VAL A 206 -4.20 -16.34 13.94
CA VAL A 206 -4.92 -17.12 14.94
C VAL A 206 -3.93 -17.66 15.98
N ALA A 207 -2.77 -18.18 15.56
CA ALA A 207 -1.75 -18.66 16.45
C ALA A 207 -1.22 -17.53 17.36
N LEU A 208 -0.98 -16.34 16.82
CA LEU A 208 -0.63 -15.16 17.62
C LEU A 208 -1.75 -14.83 18.63
N ALA A 209 -3.02 -14.89 18.20
CA ALA A 209 -4.15 -14.62 19.10
C ALA A 209 -4.26 -15.62 20.27
N ASP A 210 -3.69 -16.82 20.13
CA ASP A 210 -3.71 -17.85 21.19
C ASP A 210 -2.61 -17.62 22.25
N ASP A 211 -1.63 -16.74 21.97
CA ASP A 211 -0.60 -16.31 22.90
C ASP A 211 -0.83 -14.85 23.38
N PRO A 212 -1.46 -14.65 24.56
CA PRO A 212 -1.70 -13.31 25.10
C PRO A 212 -0.42 -12.53 25.42
N ASP A 213 0.68 -13.19 25.73
CA ASP A 213 1.94 -12.53 26.08
C ASP A 213 2.65 -12.04 24.83
N ALA A 214 2.62 -12.79 23.74
CA ALA A 214 3.08 -12.33 22.43
C ALA A 214 2.26 -11.12 21.93
N VAL A 215 0.93 -11.15 22.06
CA VAL A 215 0.07 -9.99 21.73
C VAL A 215 0.38 -8.77 22.60
N ARG A 216 0.72 -8.97 23.88
CA ARG A 216 1.16 -7.89 24.79
C ARG A 216 2.50 -7.31 24.35
N GLY A 217 3.46 -8.15 24.03
CA GLY A 217 4.77 -7.74 23.48
C GLY A 217 4.63 -6.93 22.21
N MET A 218 3.82 -7.40 21.27
CA MET A 218 3.47 -6.68 20.04
C MET A 218 2.86 -5.30 20.34
N LEU A 219 1.91 -5.22 21.26
CA LEU A 219 1.28 -3.94 21.64
C LEU A 219 2.29 -2.97 22.25
N HIS A 220 3.24 -3.45 23.05
CA HIS A 220 4.32 -2.62 23.59
C HIS A 220 5.20 -2.03 22.47
N LEU A 221 5.58 -2.84 21.47
CA LEU A 221 6.33 -2.36 20.30
C LEU A 221 5.53 -1.30 19.50
N VAL A 222 4.23 -1.53 19.28
CA VAL A 222 3.35 -0.54 18.64
C VAL A 222 3.34 0.78 19.43
N ARG A 223 3.18 0.72 20.75
CA ARG A 223 3.20 1.91 21.63
C ARG A 223 4.53 2.65 21.57
N GLN A 224 5.65 1.93 21.60
CA GLN A 224 6.99 2.51 21.47
C GLN A 224 7.17 3.21 20.11
N ASN A 225 6.76 2.57 19.01
CA ASN A 225 6.83 3.14 17.68
C ASN A 225 5.98 4.40 17.55
N LEU A 226 4.73 4.38 18.06
CA LEU A 226 3.85 5.56 18.05
C LEU A 226 4.39 6.69 18.91
N ALA A 227 5.00 6.39 20.06
CA ALA A 227 5.62 7.38 20.93
C ALA A 227 6.88 8.01 20.32
N ALA A 228 7.60 7.27 19.48
CA ALA A 228 8.78 7.75 18.77
C ALA A 228 8.45 8.64 17.55
N MET A 229 7.18 8.72 17.13
CA MET A 229 6.78 9.57 16.01
C MET A 229 6.94 11.06 16.35
N PRO A 230 7.35 11.90 15.37
CA PRO A 230 7.48 13.35 15.60
C PRO A 230 6.12 14.06 15.70
N THR A 231 5.06 13.44 15.23
CA THR A 231 3.71 14.01 15.17
C THR A 231 2.66 13.05 15.72
N SER A 232 1.49 13.58 16.07
CA SER A 232 0.35 12.75 16.50
C SER A 232 -0.06 11.76 15.42
N PRO A 233 -0.47 10.53 15.78
CA PRO A 233 -0.89 9.50 14.83
C PRO A 233 -2.06 9.93 13.95
N VAL A 234 -2.11 9.37 12.75
CA VAL A 234 -3.18 9.58 11.76
C VAL A 234 -3.67 8.22 11.24
N PRO A 235 -4.96 7.92 11.33
CA PRO A 235 -6.01 8.71 11.99
C PRO A 235 -5.84 8.77 13.52
N ARG A 236 -6.42 9.79 14.13
CA ARG A 236 -6.32 10.01 15.61
C ARG A 236 -6.80 8.84 16.45
N THR A 237 -7.60 7.94 15.91
CA THR A 237 -8.05 6.71 16.58
C THR A 237 -6.89 5.82 17.03
N PHE A 238 -5.74 5.87 16.36
CA PHE A 238 -4.53 5.15 16.80
C PHE A 238 -3.96 5.67 18.14
N ALA A 239 -4.29 6.91 18.55
CA ALA A 239 -3.93 7.41 19.87
C ALA A 239 -4.57 6.58 21.01
N ALA A 240 -5.70 5.92 20.75
CA ALA A 240 -6.33 5.01 21.70
C ALA A 240 -5.42 3.83 22.10
N LEU A 241 -4.53 3.39 21.20
CA LEU A 241 -3.54 2.35 21.50
C LEU A 241 -2.54 2.78 22.59
N GLN A 242 -2.31 4.08 22.75
CA GLN A 242 -1.40 4.64 23.76
C GLN A 242 -2.10 4.89 25.11
N THR A 243 -3.42 5.09 25.11
CA THR A 243 -4.16 5.59 26.29
C THR A 243 -5.07 4.56 26.94
N LEU A 244 -5.59 3.60 26.17
CA LEU A 244 -6.51 2.59 26.71
C LEU A 244 -5.77 1.55 27.58
N PRO A 245 -6.47 0.95 28.58
CA PRO A 245 -5.92 -0.12 29.41
C PRO A 245 -5.40 -1.30 28.58
N GLU A 246 -4.23 -1.79 28.93
CA GLU A 246 -3.53 -2.84 28.20
C GLU A 246 -4.37 -4.12 28.06
N GLY A 247 -4.96 -4.60 29.15
CA GLY A 247 -5.78 -5.82 29.13
C GLY A 247 -6.97 -5.71 28.17
N LEU A 248 -7.59 -4.53 28.07
CA LEU A 248 -8.67 -4.27 27.11
C LEU A 248 -8.14 -4.35 25.67
N LEU A 249 -7.00 -3.70 25.38
CA LEU A 249 -6.41 -3.71 24.04
C LEU A 249 -5.96 -5.10 23.63
N VAL A 250 -5.34 -5.87 24.54
CA VAL A 250 -4.96 -7.26 24.28
C VAL A 250 -6.19 -8.11 23.92
N ALA A 251 -7.29 -7.97 24.67
CA ALA A 251 -8.54 -8.68 24.37
C ALA A 251 -9.12 -8.29 22.99
N LEU A 252 -9.12 -7.00 22.66
CA LEU A 252 -9.61 -6.50 21.38
C LEU A 252 -8.71 -6.97 20.20
N LEU A 253 -7.40 -6.93 20.36
CA LEU A 253 -6.44 -7.38 19.35
C LEU A 253 -6.57 -8.88 19.12
N ARG A 254 -6.69 -9.71 20.17
CA ARG A 254 -6.93 -11.16 20.04
C ARG A 254 -8.24 -11.45 19.30
N ARG A 255 -9.30 -10.68 19.58
CA ARG A 255 -10.57 -10.79 18.84
C ARG A 255 -10.40 -10.42 17.38
N PHE A 256 -9.68 -9.32 17.08
CA PHE A 256 -9.37 -8.91 15.72
C PHE A 256 -8.58 -9.96 14.95
N LEU A 257 -7.51 -10.50 15.56
CA LEU A 257 -6.64 -11.52 14.94
C LEU A 257 -7.39 -12.80 14.57
N ARG A 258 -8.45 -13.15 15.30
CA ARG A 258 -9.35 -14.27 14.97
C ARG A 258 -10.43 -13.92 13.95
N SER A 259 -10.58 -12.66 13.57
CA SER A 259 -11.63 -12.25 12.64
C SER A 259 -11.33 -12.71 11.22
N PRO A 260 -12.37 -12.94 10.38
CA PRO A 260 -12.18 -13.22 8.96
C PRO A 260 -11.37 -12.14 8.23
N THR A 261 -11.47 -10.91 8.70
CA THR A 261 -10.70 -9.78 8.15
C THR A 261 -9.20 -9.98 8.34
N ALA A 262 -8.75 -10.38 9.53
CA ALA A 262 -7.33 -10.62 9.81
C ALA A 262 -6.85 -11.91 9.15
N VAL A 263 -7.62 -12.99 9.23
CA VAL A 263 -7.26 -14.31 8.65
C VAL A 263 -7.13 -14.23 7.14
N ASN A 264 -8.04 -13.52 6.46
CA ASN A 264 -8.02 -13.34 5.01
C ASN A 264 -7.20 -12.10 4.58
N SER A 265 -6.57 -11.39 5.51
CA SER A 265 -5.68 -10.27 5.19
C SER A 265 -4.33 -10.79 4.67
N GLY A 266 -3.56 -9.93 4.02
CA GLY A 266 -2.18 -10.26 3.61
C GLY A 266 -1.25 -10.60 4.78
N LEU A 267 -1.69 -10.44 6.04
CA LEU A 267 -0.95 -10.79 7.25
C LEU A 267 -0.55 -12.26 7.31
N SER A 268 -1.38 -13.17 6.76
CA SER A 268 -1.08 -14.60 6.72
C SER A 268 -0.05 -14.99 5.64
N ASN A 269 0.35 -14.05 4.79
CA ASN A 269 1.27 -14.31 3.70
C ASN A 269 2.73 -14.12 4.14
N ALA A 270 3.35 -15.21 4.60
CA ALA A 270 4.77 -15.28 4.98
C ALA A 270 5.73 -15.35 3.78
N SER A 271 5.42 -14.72 2.64
CA SER A 271 6.33 -14.75 1.50
C SER A 271 7.65 -14.02 1.82
N PRO A 272 8.78 -14.45 1.22
CA PRO A 272 10.06 -13.75 1.37
C PRO A 272 9.98 -12.25 1.06
N ALA A 273 9.14 -11.88 0.09
CA ALA A 273 8.91 -10.48 -0.28
C ALA A 273 8.18 -9.69 0.82
N THR A 274 7.26 -10.30 1.57
CA THR A 274 6.60 -9.66 2.71
C THR A 274 7.59 -9.46 3.88
N VAL A 275 8.42 -10.46 4.15
CA VAL A 275 9.47 -10.35 5.18
C VAL A 275 10.47 -9.23 4.84
N ALA A 276 10.91 -9.15 3.57
CA ALA A 276 11.82 -8.10 3.11
C ALA A 276 11.18 -6.69 3.23
N GLU A 277 9.90 -6.56 2.91
CA GLU A 277 9.16 -5.30 3.05
C GLU A 277 9.07 -4.84 4.51
N LEU A 278 8.67 -5.74 5.42
CA LEU A 278 8.61 -5.44 6.86
C LEU A 278 9.99 -5.09 7.44
N GLY A 279 11.04 -5.78 6.99
CA GLY A 279 12.43 -5.47 7.35
C GLY A 279 12.83 -4.06 6.93
N ARG A 280 12.57 -3.69 5.68
CA ARG A 280 12.86 -2.35 5.14
C ARG A 280 12.09 -1.25 5.87
N LEU A 281 10.81 -1.46 6.15
CA LEU A 281 10.00 -0.52 6.93
C LEU A 281 10.54 -0.34 8.35
N ALA A 282 10.94 -1.43 9.01
CA ALA A 282 11.55 -1.37 10.34
C ALA A 282 12.87 -0.56 10.34
N GLU A 283 13.68 -0.68 9.27
CA GLU A 283 14.89 0.12 9.09
C GLU A 283 14.57 1.61 8.95
N GLN A 284 13.59 1.96 8.09
CA GLN A 284 13.14 3.34 7.90
C GLN A 284 12.65 3.96 9.21
N MET A 285 11.88 3.21 10.01
CA MET A 285 11.39 3.69 11.31
C MET A 285 12.54 3.94 12.30
N ARG A 286 13.54 3.02 12.37
CA ARG A 286 14.71 3.20 13.24
C ARG A 286 15.59 4.37 12.84
N ALA A 287 15.71 4.67 11.56
CA ALA A 287 16.46 5.83 11.09
C ALA A 287 15.88 7.15 11.62
N HIS A 288 14.55 7.27 11.65
CA HIS A 288 13.88 8.46 12.21
C HIS A 288 13.99 8.58 13.73
N ALA A 289 14.06 7.47 14.46
CA ALA A 289 14.21 7.51 15.92
C ALA A 289 15.63 7.96 16.37
N LYS A 290 16.64 7.79 15.52
CA LYS A 290 18.03 8.18 15.83
C LYS A 290 18.36 9.66 15.58
N VAL A 291 17.51 10.38 14.85
CA VAL A 291 17.72 11.82 14.52
C VAL A 291 17.21 12.75 15.64
N ARG A 292 16.75 12.19 16.74
CA ARG A 292 16.44 12.89 18.00
C ARG A 292 17.53 12.62 19.01
#